data_6389a1a020ea042b5ccda6f096f9994d
#
_entry.id   6389a1a020ea042b5ccda6f096f9994d
#
_cell.length_a   1.000
_cell.length_b   1.000
_cell.length_c   1.000
_cell.angle_alpha   90.00
_cell.angle_beta   90.00
_cell.angle_gamma   90.00
#
_symmetry.space_group_name_H-M   'P 1'
#
loop_
_entity.id
_entity.type
_entity.pdbx_description
1 polymer ?
#
loop_
_entity_poly.entity_id
_entity_poly.type
_entity_poly.pdbx_seq_one_letter_code
_entity_poly.pdbx_strand_id
1 'polypeptide(L)'
;YRNFSTKIWNATKFLEYNKCTFNKDYRPKKLKNKINIWIVNEFNSTLKKLYENLNSYKFNEAADNIYKFFWNSYCDWYIELIKPSLSEKSVSEDISEFRNVSSWILFNSLSIINPFMPYVTETLSKEYFGSKELLIVSKWPEPCLIEDNNIAKNEINFLISLLTEIRIIRSELNIPYKQKLELLIRNNESLKLSIITKYKDIICDISKLSSIKIISHEFPNGSATGVVGELSIGIPLSGTINLDDEIIRLKKEINKVEEEILKFEQNLSNKNFINRAPEKVVNELKDKRNASIDKKNKLNEALNRVDFKK
;
A
#
# COMPACT_ATOMS: atom_id res chain seq x y z
N TYR A 1 -4.72 17.74 4.49
CA TYR A 1 -4.31 18.40 3.24
C TYR A 1 -2.77 18.50 3.13
N ARG A 2 -2.05 19.01 4.13
CA ARG A 2 -0.58 19.19 4.09
C ARG A 2 0.17 17.91 3.70
N ASN A 3 -0.15 16.78 4.29
CA ASN A 3 0.51 15.50 4.00
C ASN A 3 0.28 15.03 2.56
N PHE A 4 -0.89 15.32 2.00
CA PHE A 4 -1.20 14.95 0.62
C PHE A 4 -0.42 15.82 -0.38
N SER A 5 -0.32 17.14 -0.16
CA SER A 5 0.54 18.02 -0.98
C SER A 5 1.99 17.54 -0.96
N THR A 6 2.52 17.20 0.22
CA THR A 6 3.88 16.68 0.37
C THR A 6 4.05 15.35 -0.39
N LYS A 7 3.02 14.47 -0.37
CA LYS A 7 3.06 13.20 -1.10
C LYS A 7 3.12 13.42 -2.62
N ILE A 8 2.30 14.36 -3.15
CA ILE A 8 2.29 14.73 -4.58
C ILE A 8 3.66 15.29 -4.98
N TRP A 9 4.19 16.22 -4.19
CA TRP A 9 5.51 16.81 -4.41
C TRP A 9 6.62 15.76 -4.46
N ASN A 10 6.67 14.88 -3.47
CA ASN A 10 7.68 13.83 -3.38
C ASN A 10 7.59 12.82 -4.53
N ALA A 11 6.37 12.45 -4.95
CA ALA A 11 6.17 11.58 -6.11
C ALA A 11 6.72 12.23 -7.39
N THR A 12 6.45 13.54 -7.59
CA THR A 12 6.98 14.29 -8.73
C THR A 12 8.50 14.34 -8.71
N LYS A 13 9.11 14.68 -7.56
CA LYS A 13 10.57 14.74 -7.42
C LYS A 13 11.24 13.36 -7.61
N PHE A 14 10.58 12.29 -7.18
CA PHE A 14 11.06 10.94 -7.43
C PHE A 14 11.10 10.63 -8.95
N LEU A 15 10.07 10.99 -9.70
CA LEU A 15 10.04 10.78 -11.15
C LEU A 15 11.08 11.63 -11.86
N GLU A 16 11.24 12.89 -11.47
CA GLU A 16 12.27 13.79 -11.99
C GLU A 16 13.66 13.18 -11.80
N TYR A 17 13.99 12.74 -10.60
CA TYR A 17 15.26 12.11 -10.28
C TYR A 17 15.52 10.86 -11.15
N ASN A 18 14.49 10.07 -11.42
CA ASN A 18 14.58 8.86 -12.25
C ASN A 18 14.45 9.11 -13.76
N LYS A 19 14.55 10.38 -14.20
CA LYS A 19 14.49 10.76 -15.61
C LYS A 19 13.20 10.32 -16.31
N CYS A 20 12.09 10.32 -15.58
CA CYS A 20 10.77 10.04 -16.14
C CYS A 20 10.22 11.29 -16.82
N THR A 21 10.59 11.51 -18.07
CA THR A 21 10.17 12.71 -18.82
C THR A 21 8.77 12.55 -19.38
N PHE A 22 8.02 13.65 -19.40
CA PHE A 22 6.67 13.67 -19.96
C PHE A 22 6.70 13.93 -21.47
N ASN A 23 5.99 13.09 -22.21
CA ASN A 23 5.73 13.30 -23.63
C ASN A 23 4.23 13.58 -23.83
N LYS A 24 3.89 14.75 -24.37
CA LYS A 24 2.50 15.16 -24.62
C LYS A 24 1.75 14.24 -25.57
N ASP A 25 2.46 13.64 -26.51
CA ASP A 25 1.88 12.76 -27.54
C ASP A 25 1.80 11.31 -27.07
N TYR A 26 2.42 10.98 -25.93
CA TYR A 26 2.37 9.62 -25.40
C TYR A 26 0.96 9.29 -24.88
N ARG A 27 0.47 8.17 -25.33
CA ARG A 27 -0.73 7.54 -24.80
C ARG A 27 -0.41 6.06 -24.58
N PRO A 28 -0.74 5.51 -23.38
CA PRO A 28 -0.55 4.08 -23.13
C PRO A 28 -1.34 3.27 -24.16
N LYS A 29 -0.62 2.57 -25.03
CA LYS A 29 -1.18 1.65 -26.03
C LYS A 29 -0.27 0.42 -26.07
N LYS A 30 -0.81 -0.77 -26.16
CA LYS A 30 -0.04 -2.02 -26.29
C LYS A 30 1.05 -2.16 -25.21
N LEU A 31 0.68 -1.97 -23.96
CA LEU A 31 1.58 -2.14 -22.83
C LEU A 31 2.00 -3.62 -22.72
N LYS A 32 3.28 -3.85 -22.44
CA LYS A 32 3.84 -5.20 -22.24
C LYS A 32 3.89 -5.59 -20.77
N ASN A 33 4.23 -4.62 -19.92
CA ASN A 33 4.43 -4.88 -18.50
C ASN A 33 3.10 -4.86 -17.73
N LYS A 34 2.84 -5.92 -16.97
CA LYS A 34 1.58 -6.07 -16.23
C LYS A 34 1.39 -5.05 -15.10
N ILE A 35 2.48 -4.52 -14.52
CA ILE A 35 2.41 -3.44 -13.52
C ILE A 35 1.88 -2.17 -14.18
N ASN A 36 2.33 -1.87 -15.41
CA ASN A 36 1.85 -0.72 -16.17
C ASN A 36 0.39 -0.90 -16.63
N ILE A 37 0.02 -2.09 -17.09
CA ILE A 37 -1.37 -2.42 -17.44
C ILE A 37 -2.28 -2.23 -16.22
N TRP A 38 -1.87 -2.75 -15.06
CA TRP A 38 -2.62 -2.63 -13.82
C TRP A 38 -2.87 -1.17 -13.42
N ILE A 39 -1.83 -0.32 -13.38
CA ILE A 39 -2.01 1.06 -12.90
C ILE A 39 -2.84 1.91 -13.87
N VAL A 40 -2.73 1.67 -15.19
CA VAL A 40 -3.56 2.37 -16.17
C VAL A 40 -5.02 1.95 -16.05
N ASN A 41 -5.32 0.67 -15.78
CA ASN A 41 -6.68 0.20 -15.52
C ASN A 41 -7.25 0.74 -14.21
N GLU A 42 -6.44 0.84 -13.15
CA GLU A 42 -6.83 1.50 -11.90
C GLU A 42 -7.14 3.00 -12.12
N PHE A 43 -6.34 3.68 -12.95
CA PHE A 43 -6.60 5.07 -13.33
C PHE A 43 -7.90 5.21 -14.14
N ASN A 44 -8.11 4.36 -15.13
CA ASN A 44 -9.34 4.34 -15.92
C ASN A 44 -10.59 4.12 -15.05
N SER A 45 -10.51 3.18 -14.10
CA SER A 45 -11.58 2.92 -13.13
C SER A 45 -11.85 4.13 -12.23
N THR A 46 -10.79 4.82 -11.83
CA THR A 46 -10.88 6.05 -11.04
C THR A 46 -11.54 7.18 -11.83
N LEU A 47 -11.15 7.37 -13.10
CA LEU A 47 -11.77 8.36 -13.97
C LEU A 47 -13.28 8.10 -14.13
N LYS A 48 -13.67 6.85 -14.36
CA LYS A 48 -15.10 6.49 -14.49
C LYS A 48 -15.89 6.88 -13.24
N LYS A 49 -15.42 6.48 -12.06
CA LYS A 49 -16.06 6.84 -10.78
C LYS A 49 -16.06 8.34 -10.54
N LEU A 50 -14.97 9.03 -10.92
CA LEU A 50 -14.87 10.47 -10.81
C LEU A 50 -15.93 11.17 -11.66
N TYR A 51 -16.13 10.75 -12.91
CA TYR A 51 -17.19 11.29 -13.77
C TYR A 51 -18.59 11.07 -13.17
N GLU A 52 -18.89 9.87 -12.67
CA GLU A 52 -20.15 9.55 -12.04
C GLU A 52 -20.41 10.45 -10.81
N ASN A 53 -19.40 10.64 -9.96
CA ASN A 53 -19.51 11.47 -8.77
C ASN A 53 -19.64 12.96 -9.08
N LEU A 54 -18.89 13.48 -10.04
CA LEU A 54 -18.99 14.90 -10.45
C LEU A 54 -20.35 15.19 -11.07
N ASN A 55 -20.87 14.32 -11.94
CA ASN A 55 -22.19 14.46 -12.56
C ASN A 55 -23.33 14.39 -11.54
N SER A 56 -23.10 13.69 -10.41
CA SER A 56 -24.05 13.58 -9.30
C SER A 56 -23.82 14.62 -8.21
N TYR A 57 -22.93 15.60 -8.41
CA TYR A 57 -22.54 16.64 -7.44
C TYR A 57 -21.97 16.09 -6.12
N LYS A 58 -21.43 14.88 -6.12
CA LYS A 58 -20.82 14.22 -4.96
C LYS A 58 -19.32 14.55 -4.85
N PHE A 59 -19.00 15.81 -4.58
CA PHE A 59 -17.61 16.30 -4.61
C PHE A 59 -16.71 15.67 -3.54
N ASN A 60 -17.26 15.32 -2.38
CA ASN A 60 -16.54 14.60 -1.34
C ASN A 60 -16.11 13.19 -1.77
N GLU A 61 -17.00 12.45 -2.44
CA GLU A 61 -16.69 11.12 -2.99
C GLU A 61 -15.71 11.21 -4.16
N ALA A 62 -15.84 12.26 -4.99
CA ALA A 62 -14.89 12.55 -6.07
C ALA A 62 -13.49 12.78 -5.52
N ALA A 63 -13.34 13.63 -4.50
CA ALA A 63 -12.06 13.90 -3.84
C ALA A 63 -11.46 12.65 -3.17
N ASP A 64 -12.29 11.84 -2.50
CA ASP A 64 -11.86 10.59 -1.87
C ASP A 64 -11.37 9.55 -2.89
N ASN A 65 -12.04 9.43 -4.05
CA ASN A 65 -11.61 8.55 -5.14
C ASN A 65 -10.23 8.95 -5.68
N ILE A 66 -10.02 10.24 -5.92
CA ILE A 66 -8.73 10.77 -6.39
C ILE A 66 -7.65 10.51 -5.34
N TYR A 67 -7.95 10.82 -4.06
CA TYR A 67 -7.03 10.62 -2.95
C TYR A 67 -6.62 9.15 -2.84
N LYS A 68 -7.57 8.21 -2.82
CA LYS A 68 -7.30 6.76 -2.73
C LYS A 68 -6.47 6.25 -3.88
N PHE A 69 -6.78 6.66 -5.10
CA PHE A 69 -5.98 6.29 -6.26
C PHE A 69 -4.55 6.79 -6.14
N PHE A 70 -4.40 8.11 -5.94
CA PHE A 70 -3.07 8.73 -5.96
C PHE A 70 -2.20 8.28 -4.79
N TRP A 71 -2.77 8.24 -3.58
CA TRP A 71 -2.02 7.84 -2.40
C TRP A 71 -1.73 6.34 -2.40
N ASN A 72 -2.77 5.51 -2.46
CA ASN A 72 -2.62 4.07 -2.26
C ASN A 72 -2.11 3.37 -3.53
N SER A 73 -2.83 3.52 -4.67
CA SER A 73 -2.48 2.75 -5.86
C SER A 73 -1.22 3.27 -6.54
N TYR A 74 -1.11 4.60 -6.72
CA TYR A 74 0.02 5.18 -7.44
C TYR A 74 1.27 5.30 -6.57
N CYS A 75 1.18 5.99 -5.41
CA CYS A 75 2.37 6.25 -4.59
C CYS A 75 2.82 5.05 -3.75
N ASP A 76 1.90 4.37 -3.05
CA ASP A 76 2.27 3.33 -2.10
C ASP A 76 2.58 1.99 -2.77
N TRP A 77 2.01 1.76 -3.98
CA TRP A 77 2.23 0.51 -4.70
C TRP A 77 2.94 0.69 -6.04
N TYR A 78 2.39 1.42 -6.99
CA TYR A 78 2.97 1.49 -8.32
C TYR A 78 4.41 2.00 -8.32
N ILE A 79 4.66 3.15 -7.67
CA ILE A 79 6.01 3.72 -7.56
C ILE A 79 6.96 2.74 -6.87
N GLU A 80 6.54 2.09 -5.79
CA GLU A 80 7.40 1.12 -5.08
C GLU A 80 7.69 -0.12 -5.95
N LEU A 81 6.71 -0.62 -6.69
CA LEU A 81 6.90 -1.78 -7.58
C LEU A 81 7.85 -1.49 -8.74
N ILE A 82 7.87 -0.27 -9.30
CA ILE A 82 8.75 0.09 -10.41
C ILE A 82 10.12 0.59 -9.96
N LYS A 83 10.29 0.95 -8.71
CA LYS A 83 11.52 1.52 -8.13
C LYS A 83 12.79 0.71 -8.44
N PRO A 84 12.80 -0.64 -8.26
CA PRO A 84 13.97 -1.45 -8.62
C PRO A 84 14.33 -1.36 -10.10
N SER A 85 13.32 -1.31 -10.98
CA SER A 85 13.51 -1.24 -12.44
C SER A 85 13.96 0.14 -12.94
N LEU A 86 13.69 1.21 -12.18
CA LEU A 86 14.15 2.56 -12.52
C LEU A 86 15.57 2.86 -12.04
N SER A 87 16.17 1.99 -11.22
CA SER A 87 17.54 2.19 -10.73
C SER A 87 18.55 2.14 -11.87
N GLU A 88 19.62 2.94 -11.78
CA GLU A 88 20.69 3.01 -12.80
C GLU A 88 21.40 1.66 -13.03
N LYS A 89 21.27 0.73 -12.10
CA LYS A 89 21.84 -0.63 -12.18
C LYS A 89 20.94 -1.61 -12.92
N SER A 90 19.72 -1.22 -13.27
CA SER A 90 18.77 -2.09 -13.94
C SER A 90 19.00 -2.08 -15.45
N VAL A 91 19.17 -3.26 -16.04
CA VAL A 91 19.19 -3.50 -17.50
C VAL A 91 17.79 -3.94 -17.95
N SER A 92 16.74 -3.27 -17.46
CA SER A 92 15.37 -3.63 -17.79
C SER A 92 15.00 -3.09 -19.17
N GLU A 93 14.59 -3.96 -20.09
CA GLU A 93 14.02 -3.56 -21.40
C GLU A 93 12.76 -2.71 -21.24
N ASP A 94 12.08 -2.82 -20.10
CA ASP A 94 10.82 -2.11 -19.79
C ASP A 94 11.04 -0.71 -19.21
N ILE A 95 12.28 -0.26 -19.00
CA ILE A 95 12.55 1.03 -18.32
C ILE A 95 11.89 2.22 -19.02
N SER A 96 11.86 2.20 -20.36
CA SER A 96 11.22 3.25 -21.14
C SER A 96 9.70 3.24 -20.97
N GLU A 97 9.08 2.05 -20.89
CA GLU A 97 7.65 1.90 -20.65
C GLU A 97 7.29 2.39 -19.25
N PHE A 98 8.06 2.01 -18.22
CA PHE A 98 7.86 2.51 -16.84
C PHE A 98 7.96 4.04 -16.76
N ARG A 99 8.99 4.63 -17.38
CA ARG A 99 9.18 6.10 -17.38
C ARG A 99 8.02 6.82 -18.06
N ASN A 100 7.58 6.34 -19.20
CA ASN A 100 6.49 6.96 -19.95
C ASN A 100 5.15 6.81 -19.23
N VAL A 101 4.83 5.61 -18.74
CA VAL A 101 3.56 5.37 -18.04
C VAL A 101 3.51 6.14 -16.72
N SER A 102 4.58 6.13 -15.92
CA SER A 102 4.60 6.85 -14.65
C SER A 102 4.42 8.35 -14.82
N SER A 103 5.10 8.96 -15.80
CA SER A 103 4.94 10.40 -16.12
C SER A 103 3.55 10.71 -16.64
N TRP A 104 2.99 9.85 -17.49
CA TRP A 104 1.65 10.02 -18.02
C TRP A 104 0.59 9.95 -16.93
N ILE A 105 0.69 8.97 -16.03
CA ILE A 105 -0.22 8.85 -14.86
C ILE A 105 -0.08 10.08 -13.97
N LEU A 106 1.14 10.53 -13.66
CA LEU A 106 1.35 11.71 -12.82
C LEU A 106 0.69 12.96 -13.42
N PHE A 107 0.94 13.25 -14.70
CA PHE A 107 0.37 14.42 -15.36
C PHE A 107 -1.16 14.41 -15.33
N ASN A 108 -1.77 13.29 -15.70
CA ASN A 108 -3.23 13.18 -15.70
C ASN A 108 -3.80 13.18 -14.26
N SER A 109 -3.06 12.68 -13.27
CA SER A 109 -3.43 12.80 -11.87
C SER A 109 -3.41 14.25 -11.39
N LEU A 110 -2.39 15.04 -11.76
CA LEU A 110 -2.37 16.48 -11.43
C LEU A 110 -3.57 17.20 -12.04
N SER A 111 -3.97 16.84 -13.27
CA SER A 111 -5.14 17.44 -13.93
C SER A 111 -6.44 17.18 -13.17
N ILE A 112 -6.66 15.94 -12.69
CA ILE A 112 -7.89 15.64 -11.91
C ILE A 112 -7.82 16.10 -10.46
N ILE A 113 -6.64 16.33 -9.90
CA ILE A 113 -6.45 16.91 -8.55
C ILE A 113 -6.62 18.43 -8.59
N ASN A 114 -6.34 19.08 -9.73
CA ASN A 114 -6.30 20.54 -9.88
C ASN A 114 -7.54 21.25 -9.33
N PRO A 115 -8.80 20.82 -9.59
CA PRO A 115 -9.97 21.50 -9.04
C PRO A 115 -10.04 21.55 -7.52
N PHE A 116 -9.37 20.60 -6.84
CA PHE A 116 -9.34 20.51 -5.37
C PHE A 116 -8.10 21.16 -4.77
N MET A 117 -6.99 21.16 -5.51
CA MET A 117 -5.68 21.66 -5.03
C MET A 117 -4.92 22.39 -6.14
N PRO A 118 -5.45 23.55 -6.60
CA PRO A 118 -4.93 24.22 -7.79
C PRO A 118 -3.47 24.67 -7.66
N TYR A 119 -3.08 25.27 -6.54
CA TYR A 119 -1.74 25.87 -6.41
C TYR A 119 -0.60 24.86 -6.57
N VAL A 120 -0.64 23.73 -5.86
CA VAL A 120 0.42 22.72 -5.92
C VAL A 120 0.46 22.05 -7.28
N THR A 121 -0.68 21.76 -7.88
CA THR A 121 -0.76 21.08 -9.18
C THR A 121 -0.31 21.99 -10.33
N GLU A 122 -0.68 23.27 -10.32
CA GLU A 122 -0.19 24.26 -11.28
C GLU A 122 1.32 24.47 -11.17
N THR A 123 1.85 24.59 -9.94
CA THR A 123 3.29 24.72 -9.70
C THR A 123 4.05 23.52 -10.28
N LEU A 124 3.62 22.31 -9.98
CA LEU A 124 4.27 21.10 -10.46
C LEU A 124 4.11 20.90 -11.97
N SER A 125 2.97 21.27 -12.53
CA SER A 125 2.76 21.25 -13.98
C SER A 125 3.74 22.18 -14.71
N LYS A 126 3.93 23.38 -14.19
CA LYS A 126 4.86 24.34 -14.76
C LYS A 126 6.33 23.91 -14.59
N GLU A 127 6.71 23.52 -13.36
CA GLU A 127 8.12 23.22 -13.05
C GLU A 127 8.61 21.91 -13.65
N TYR A 128 7.81 20.84 -13.52
CA TYR A 128 8.23 19.50 -13.92
C TYR A 128 7.85 19.17 -15.37
N PHE A 129 6.66 19.56 -15.82
CA PHE A 129 6.21 19.27 -17.18
C PHE A 129 6.49 20.40 -18.18
N GLY A 130 6.99 21.56 -17.73
CA GLY A 130 7.25 22.72 -18.58
C GLY A 130 5.98 23.26 -19.25
N SER A 131 4.81 23.04 -18.64
CA SER A 131 3.54 23.48 -19.20
C SER A 131 3.51 25.00 -19.32
N LYS A 132 3.18 25.49 -20.51
CA LYS A 132 2.96 26.93 -20.76
C LYS A 132 1.55 27.35 -20.44
N GLU A 133 0.60 26.41 -20.45
CA GLU A 133 -0.81 26.60 -20.16
C GLU A 133 -1.14 26.08 -18.76
N LEU A 134 -2.10 26.72 -18.11
CA LEU A 134 -2.59 26.27 -16.81
C LEU A 134 -3.35 24.95 -16.96
N LEU A 135 -3.29 24.09 -15.96
CA LEU A 135 -4.05 22.84 -15.92
C LEU A 135 -5.56 23.07 -15.97
N ILE A 136 -6.02 24.15 -15.37
CA ILE A 136 -7.45 24.50 -15.33
C ILE A 136 -8.08 24.69 -16.71
N VAL A 137 -7.29 25.07 -17.72
CA VAL A 137 -7.76 25.21 -19.12
C VAL A 137 -7.31 24.06 -20.01
N SER A 138 -6.58 23.08 -19.45
CA SER A 138 -6.14 21.91 -20.19
C SER A 138 -7.28 20.93 -20.46
N LYS A 139 -7.11 20.09 -21.49
CA LYS A 139 -8.08 19.03 -21.76
C LYS A 139 -8.19 18.07 -20.57
N TRP A 140 -9.43 17.80 -20.14
CA TRP A 140 -9.70 16.84 -19.08
C TRP A 140 -9.24 15.42 -19.49
N PRO A 141 -8.63 14.65 -18.57
CA PRO A 141 -8.16 13.30 -18.88
C PRO A 141 -9.30 12.38 -19.31
N GLU A 142 -9.04 11.62 -20.36
CA GLU A 142 -9.94 10.58 -20.88
C GLU A 142 -9.34 9.19 -20.59
N PRO A 143 -10.21 8.16 -20.37
CA PRO A 143 -9.74 6.80 -20.21
C PRO A 143 -8.93 6.33 -21.43
N CYS A 144 -7.82 5.64 -21.19
CA CYS A 144 -7.05 5.01 -22.25
C CYS A 144 -7.70 3.67 -22.62
N LEU A 145 -7.87 3.45 -23.92
CA LEU A 145 -8.29 2.16 -24.44
C LEU A 145 -7.09 1.22 -24.45
N ILE A 146 -6.89 0.52 -23.35
CA ILE A 146 -5.99 -0.64 -23.26
C ILE A 146 -6.86 -1.89 -23.06
N GLU A 147 -6.32 -3.04 -23.45
CA GLU A 147 -7.00 -4.30 -23.16
C GLU A 147 -7.24 -4.41 -21.64
N ASP A 148 -8.51 -4.54 -21.26
CA ASP A 148 -8.87 -4.80 -19.85
C ASP A 148 -8.40 -6.21 -19.52
N ASN A 149 -7.30 -6.28 -18.83
CA ASN A 149 -6.64 -7.53 -18.54
C ASN A 149 -6.80 -7.87 -17.06
N ASN A 150 -7.92 -8.57 -16.75
CA ASN A 150 -8.16 -9.11 -15.41
C ASN A 150 -6.98 -9.96 -14.91
N ILE A 151 -6.19 -10.52 -15.81
CA ILE A 151 -4.99 -11.29 -15.47
C ILE A 151 -3.95 -10.35 -14.81
N ALA A 152 -3.69 -9.17 -15.38
CA ALA A 152 -2.76 -8.22 -14.79
C ALA A 152 -3.26 -7.74 -13.42
N LYS A 153 -4.55 -7.46 -13.31
CA LYS A 153 -5.18 -7.05 -12.04
C LYS A 153 -5.03 -8.12 -10.96
N ASN A 154 -5.36 -9.36 -11.27
CA ASN A 154 -5.27 -10.47 -10.32
C ASN A 154 -3.81 -10.75 -9.91
N GLU A 155 -2.88 -10.72 -10.87
CA GLU A 155 -1.45 -10.93 -10.63
C GLU A 155 -0.86 -9.86 -9.71
N ILE A 156 -1.14 -8.58 -9.97
CA ILE A 156 -0.59 -7.49 -9.17
C ILE A 156 -1.30 -7.37 -7.81
N ASN A 157 -2.60 -7.61 -7.72
CA ASN A 157 -3.30 -7.64 -6.44
C ASN A 157 -2.80 -8.77 -5.54
N PHE A 158 -2.51 -9.95 -6.10
CA PHE A 158 -1.86 -11.02 -5.35
C PHE A 158 -0.48 -10.60 -4.84
N LEU A 159 0.34 -9.97 -5.69
CA LEU A 159 1.65 -9.45 -5.29
C LEU A 159 1.53 -8.42 -4.15
N ILE A 160 0.59 -7.49 -4.26
CA ILE A 160 0.30 -6.49 -3.22
C ILE A 160 -0.11 -7.17 -1.90
N SER A 161 -0.97 -8.18 -1.97
CA SER A 161 -1.42 -8.91 -0.77
C SER A 161 -0.26 -9.63 -0.10
N LEU A 162 0.63 -10.27 -0.87
CA LEU A 162 1.83 -10.92 -0.35
C LEU A 162 2.78 -9.93 0.34
N LEU A 163 3.07 -8.81 -0.34
CA LEU A 163 3.92 -7.75 0.22
C LEU A 163 3.31 -7.12 1.49
N THR A 164 1.99 -6.99 1.52
CA THR A 164 1.25 -6.47 2.68
C THR A 164 1.37 -7.41 3.86
N GLU A 165 1.17 -8.72 3.66
CA GLU A 165 1.29 -9.71 4.75
C GLU A 165 2.71 -9.75 5.33
N ILE A 166 3.74 -9.70 4.47
CA ILE A 166 5.13 -9.62 4.94
C ILE A 166 5.36 -8.34 5.77
N ARG A 167 4.81 -7.20 5.35
CA ARG A 167 4.91 -5.93 6.11
C ARG A 167 4.18 -6.01 7.45
N ILE A 168 3.02 -6.67 7.50
CA ILE A 168 2.27 -6.89 8.74
C ILE A 168 3.11 -7.70 9.72
N ILE A 169 3.64 -8.86 9.30
CA ILE A 169 4.49 -9.71 10.14
C ILE A 169 5.70 -8.91 10.67
N ARG A 170 6.39 -8.16 9.81
CA ARG A 170 7.53 -7.33 10.23
C ARG A 170 7.15 -6.27 11.26
N SER A 171 6.01 -5.62 11.05
CA SER A 171 5.52 -4.56 11.93
C SER A 171 5.08 -5.09 13.29
N GLU A 172 4.34 -6.19 13.31
CA GLU A 172 3.83 -6.81 14.54
C GLU A 172 4.96 -7.31 15.45
N LEU A 173 6.03 -7.85 14.82
CA LEU A 173 7.20 -8.38 15.53
C LEU A 173 8.34 -7.35 15.67
N ASN A 174 8.10 -6.07 15.39
CA ASN A 174 9.08 -4.99 15.44
C ASN A 174 10.43 -5.32 14.76
N ILE A 175 10.39 -6.09 13.66
CA ILE A 175 11.61 -6.46 12.95
C ILE A 175 12.18 -5.22 12.26
N PRO A 176 13.43 -4.84 12.53
CA PRO A 176 14.05 -3.67 11.92
C PRO A 176 14.02 -3.73 10.39
N TYR A 177 13.68 -2.61 9.74
CA TYR A 177 13.56 -2.56 8.27
C TYR A 177 14.84 -3.01 7.53
N LYS A 178 16.03 -2.72 8.08
CA LYS A 178 17.32 -3.09 7.47
C LYS A 178 17.64 -4.58 7.58
N GLN A 179 16.96 -5.31 8.45
CA GLN A 179 17.22 -6.73 8.65
C GLN A 179 16.67 -7.54 7.49
N LYS A 180 17.55 -8.30 6.84
CA LYS A 180 17.16 -9.21 5.76
C LYS A 180 16.58 -10.50 6.34
N LEU A 181 15.45 -10.93 5.80
CA LEU A 181 14.72 -12.11 6.23
C LEU A 181 14.70 -13.17 5.12
N GLU A 182 14.56 -14.41 5.49
CA GLU A 182 14.21 -15.48 4.57
C GLU A 182 12.69 -15.66 4.55
N LEU A 183 12.11 -15.81 3.36
CA LEU A 183 10.70 -16.13 3.18
C LEU A 183 10.55 -17.57 2.74
N LEU A 184 9.83 -18.35 3.50
CA LEU A 184 9.42 -19.71 3.16
C LEU A 184 7.98 -19.67 2.62
N ILE A 185 7.73 -20.41 1.56
CA ILE A 185 6.42 -20.48 0.91
C ILE A 185 6.01 -21.93 0.83
N ARG A 186 4.80 -22.22 1.34
CA ARG A 186 4.17 -23.54 1.21
C ARG A 186 2.90 -23.39 0.40
N ASN A 187 2.89 -23.95 -0.80
CA ASN A 187 1.73 -23.97 -1.66
C ASN A 187 1.83 -25.08 -2.71
N ASN A 188 0.67 -25.55 -3.14
CA ASN A 188 0.53 -26.53 -4.22
C ASN A 188 0.03 -25.90 -5.54
N GLU A 189 -0.24 -24.58 -5.58
CA GLU A 189 -0.72 -23.89 -6.77
C GLU A 189 0.42 -23.38 -7.66
N SER A 190 0.57 -23.98 -8.83
CA SER A 190 1.61 -23.63 -9.80
C SER A 190 1.54 -22.17 -10.29
N LEU A 191 0.32 -21.62 -10.44
CA LEU A 191 0.11 -20.25 -10.93
C LEU A 191 0.67 -19.20 -9.97
N LYS A 192 0.38 -19.29 -8.68
CA LYS A 192 0.89 -18.34 -7.67
C LYS A 192 2.40 -18.43 -7.54
N LEU A 193 2.97 -19.63 -7.63
CA LEU A 193 4.42 -19.83 -7.64
C LEU A 193 5.09 -19.20 -8.85
N SER A 194 4.47 -19.26 -10.04
CA SER A 194 4.98 -18.59 -11.23
C SER A 194 5.03 -17.05 -11.08
N ILE A 195 4.02 -16.45 -10.45
CA ILE A 195 3.99 -15.03 -10.14
C ILE A 195 5.12 -14.65 -9.18
N ILE A 196 5.30 -15.41 -8.11
CA ILE A 196 6.37 -15.18 -7.13
C ILE A 196 7.76 -15.29 -7.79
N THR A 197 7.96 -16.29 -8.64
CA THR A 197 9.21 -16.45 -9.38
C THR A 197 9.47 -15.28 -10.32
N LYS A 198 8.44 -14.82 -11.04
CA LYS A 198 8.51 -13.69 -11.96
C LYS A 198 8.88 -12.38 -11.25
N TYR A 199 8.32 -12.13 -10.06
CA TYR A 199 8.54 -10.88 -9.31
C TYR A 199 9.51 -11.05 -8.13
N LYS A 200 10.32 -12.12 -8.11
CA LYS A 200 11.20 -12.46 -7.00
C LYS A 200 12.09 -11.29 -6.57
N ASP A 201 12.72 -10.61 -7.52
CA ASP A 201 13.63 -9.51 -7.22
C ASP A 201 12.91 -8.32 -6.62
N ILE A 202 11.73 -7.98 -7.15
CA ILE A 202 10.87 -6.92 -6.63
C ILE A 202 10.42 -7.25 -5.21
N ILE A 203 9.98 -8.49 -4.96
CA ILE A 203 9.55 -8.94 -3.62
C ILE A 203 10.72 -8.85 -2.64
N CYS A 204 11.91 -9.33 -3.03
CA CYS A 204 13.10 -9.28 -2.20
C CYS A 204 13.52 -7.85 -1.87
N ASP A 205 13.51 -6.97 -2.84
CA ASP A 205 13.91 -5.57 -2.65
C ASP A 205 12.94 -4.80 -1.75
N ILE A 206 11.64 -4.89 -2.01
CA ILE A 206 10.62 -4.16 -1.25
C ILE A 206 10.50 -4.69 0.17
N SER A 207 10.52 -6.03 0.34
CA SER A 207 10.34 -6.66 1.65
C SER A 207 11.65 -6.87 2.40
N LYS A 208 12.81 -6.48 1.83
CA LYS A 208 14.15 -6.73 2.39
C LYS A 208 14.35 -8.20 2.74
N LEU A 209 14.12 -9.06 1.75
CA LEU A 209 14.38 -10.49 1.89
C LEU A 209 15.78 -10.84 1.40
N SER A 210 16.40 -11.82 2.04
CA SER A 210 17.65 -12.43 1.60
C SER A 210 17.39 -13.52 0.56
N SER A 211 16.29 -14.26 0.73
CA SER A 211 15.89 -15.35 -0.17
C SER A 211 14.40 -15.67 -0.05
N ILE A 212 13.89 -16.32 -1.09
CA ILE A 212 12.55 -16.92 -1.11
C ILE A 212 12.74 -18.40 -1.43
N LYS A 213 12.24 -19.27 -0.56
CA LYS A 213 12.30 -20.73 -0.72
C LYS A 213 10.91 -21.34 -0.74
N ILE A 214 10.68 -22.25 -1.66
CA ILE A 214 9.44 -23.03 -1.72
C ILE A 214 9.70 -24.32 -0.97
N ILE A 215 8.82 -24.66 -0.02
CA ILE A 215 8.92 -25.86 0.80
C ILE A 215 7.65 -26.71 0.67
N SER A 216 7.80 -28.02 0.82
CA SER A 216 6.70 -29.00 0.82
C SER A 216 6.35 -29.52 2.21
N HIS A 217 7.22 -29.28 3.18
CA HIS A 217 7.05 -29.69 4.58
C HIS A 217 6.51 -28.53 5.45
N GLU A 218 6.27 -28.79 6.69
CA GLU A 218 5.86 -27.77 7.65
C GLU A 218 6.95 -26.72 7.87
N PHE A 219 6.54 -25.50 8.24
CA PHE A 219 7.48 -24.46 8.58
C PHE A 219 8.34 -24.87 9.79
N PRO A 220 9.63 -24.49 9.81
CA PRO A 220 10.47 -24.72 10.97
C PRO A 220 9.84 -24.10 12.24
N ASN A 221 10.04 -24.78 13.39
CA ASN A 221 9.65 -24.22 14.68
C ASN A 221 10.28 -22.82 14.85
N GLY A 222 9.50 -21.88 15.38
CA GLY A 222 9.98 -20.51 15.50
C GLY A 222 9.84 -19.67 14.22
N SER A 223 8.97 -20.07 13.28
CA SER A 223 8.63 -19.25 12.11
C SER A 223 7.35 -18.45 12.35
N ALA A 224 7.39 -17.15 12.12
CA ALA A 224 6.16 -16.37 12.02
C ALA A 224 5.42 -16.73 10.74
N THR A 225 4.17 -17.14 10.85
CA THR A 225 3.36 -17.60 9.72
C THR A 225 2.30 -16.58 9.31
N GLY A 226 1.96 -16.56 8.05
CA GLY A 226 0.88 -15.77 7.48
C GLY A 226 0.19 -16.50 6.34
N VAL A 227 -0.96 -15.98 5.91
CA VAL A 227 -1.78 -16.57 4.85
C VAL A 227 -2.13 -15.50 3.82
N VAL A 228 -1.95 -15.82 2.53
CA VAL A 228 -2.32 -14.94 1.41
C VAL A 228 -3.19 -15.73 0.44
N GLY A 229 -4.52 -15.61 0.61
CA GLY A 229 -5.46 -16.53 -0.05
C GLY A 229 -5.21 -17.95 0.44
N GLU A 230 -4.86 -18.86 -0.47
CA GLU A 230 -4.55 -20.27 -0.14
C GLU A 230 -3.04 -20.53 0.08
N LEU A 231 -2.22 -19.50 -0.09
CA LEU A 231 -0.77 -19.60 0.07
C LEU A 231 -0.41 -19.35 1.54
N SER A 232 0.33 -20.27 2.14
CA SER A 232 0.92 -20.08 3.46
C SER A 232 2.36 -19.58 3.31
N ILE A 233 2.71 -18.57 4.09
CA ILE A 233 4.07 -18.04 4.17
C ILE A 233 4.63 -18.20 5.57
N GLY A 234 5.94 -18.36 5.68
CA GLY A 234 6.66 -18.46 6.94
C GLY A 234 7.95 -17.66 6.91
N ILE A 235 8.22 -16.94 7.98
CA ILE A 235 9.47 -16.19 8.18
C ILE A 235 10.17 -16.80 9.39
N PRO A 236 11.29 -17.56 9.21
CA PRO A 236 12.05 -18.09 10.34
C PRO A 236 12.60 -16.95 11.19
N LEU A 237 12.33 -16.99 12.49
CA LEU A 237 12.74 -15.95 13.43
C LEU A 237 14.01 -16.33 14.22
N SER A 238 14.44 -17.58 14.14
CA SER A 238 15.66 -18.05 14.79
C SER A 238 16.89 -17.25 14.32
N GLY A 239 17.60 -16.64 15.26
CA GLY A 239 18.72 -15.74 14.97
C GLY A 239 18.34 -14.33 14.46
N THR A 240 17.04 -14.05 14.32
CA THR A 240 16.51 -12.75 13.87
C THR A 240 16.08 -11.88 15.04
N ILE A 241 15.31 -12.46 15.95
CA ILE A 241 14.84 -11.83 17.19
C ILE A 241 14.98 -12.84 18.33
N ASN A 242 15.10 -12.33 19.57
CA ASN A 242 14.96 -13.17 20.75
C ASN A 242 13.47 -13.44 20.96
N LEU A 243 13.02 -14.66 20.67
CA LEU A 243 11.62 -15.05 20.74
C LEU A 243 11.04 -14.92 22.15
N ASP A 244 11.82 -15.29 23.19
CA ASP A 244 11.37 -15.21 24.57
C ASP A 244 11.15 -13.75 25.01
N ASP A 245 12.07 -12.85 24.66
CA ASP A 245 11.93 -11.42 24.92
C ASP A 245 10.73 -10.82 24.18
N GLU A 246 10.49 -11.25 22.94
CA GLU A 246 9.37 -10.76 22.14
C GLU A 246 8.01 -11.25 22.69
N ILE A 247 7.92 -12.51 23.12
CA ILE A 247 6.74 -13.04 23.79
C ILE A 247 6.45 -12.27 25.10
N ILE A 248 7.49 -11.98 25.89
CA ILE A 248 7.35 -11.19 27.13
C ILE A 248 6.87 -9.77 26.78
N ARG A 249 7.43 -9.15 25.76
CA ARG A 249 7.03 -7.81 25.30
C ARG A 249 5.56 -7.77 24.87
N LEU A 250 5.13 -8.73 24.02
CA LEU A 250 3.77 -8.80 23.52
C LEU A 250 2.77 -9.02 24.68
N LYS A 251 3.04 -9.94 25.58
CA LYS A 251 2.20 -10.18 26.78
C LYS A 251 2.09 -8.92 27.64
N LYS A 252 3.19 -8.19 27.85
CA LYS A 252 3.18 -6.92 28.59
C LYS A 252 2.35 -5.84 27.90
N GLU A 253 2.42 -5.75 26.57
CA GLU A 253 1.60 -4.78 25.81
C GLU A 253 0.11 -5.17 25.83
N ILE A 254 -0.22 -6.45 25.71
CA ILE A 254 -1.60 -6.94 25.83
C ILE A 254 -2.18 -6.54 27.18
N ASN A 255 -1.47 -6.81 28.28
CA ASN A 255 -1.94 -6.47 29.64
C ASN A 255 -2.20 -4.95 29.78
N LYS A 256 -1.32 -4.09 29.22
CA LYS A 256 -1.53 -2.63 29.24
C LYS A 256 -2.80 -2.22 28.51
N VAL A 257 -3.03 -2.80 27.32
CA VAL A 257 -4.21 -2.49 26.52
C VAL A 257 -5.48 -3.02 27.19
N GLU A 258 -5.42 -4.15 27.87
CA GLU A 258 -6.52 -4.68 28.69
C GLU A 258 -6.88 -3.73 29.84
N GLU A 259 -5.88 -3.19 30.53
CA GLU A 259 -6.13 -2.17 31.59
C GLU A 259 -6.76 -0.89 31.01
N GLU A 260 -6.35 -0.47 29.80
CA GLU A 260 -6.98 0.67 29.12
C GLU A 260 -8.44 0.39 28.76
N ILE A 261 -8.73 -0.80 28.22
CA ILE A 261 -10.10 -1.21 27.88
C ILE A 261 -10.97 -1.22 29.15
N LEU A 262 -10.49 -1.80 30.25
CA LEU A 262 -11.21 -1.82 31.54
C LEU A 262 -11.53 -0.40 32.03
N LYS A 263 -10.60 0.56 31.90
CA LYS A 263 -10.85 1.96 32.28
C LYS A 263 -11.94 2.60 31.42
N PHE A 264 -11.93 2.34 30.12
CA PHE A 264 -12.98 2.85 29.23
C PHE A 264 -14.33 2.22 29.54
N GLU A 265 -14.38 0.91 29.84
CA GLU A 265 -15.60 0.21 30.18
C GLU A 265 -16.18 0.69 31.54
N GLN A 266 -15.33 0.92 32.54
CA GLN A 266 -15.72 1.53 33.81
C GLN A 266 -16.36 2.90 33.63
N ASN A 267 -15.76 3.76 32.80
CA ASN A 267 -16.32 5.06 32.49
C ASN A 267 -17.65 4.96 31.72
N LEU A 268 -17.73 4.05 30.75
CA LEU A 268 -18.95 3.82 29.98
C LEU A 268 -20.06 3.09 30.74
N SER A 269 -19.76 2.39 31.82
CA SER A 269 -20.74 1.77 32.71
C SER A 269 -21.26 2.72 33.81
N ASN A 270 -20.56 3.83 34.04
CA ASN A 270 -20.95 4.81 35.05
C ASN A 270 -22.14 5.65 34.55
N LYS A 271 -23.34 5.33 35.05
CA LYS A 271 -24.59 6.03 34.72
C LYS A 271 -24.51 7.56 34.95
N ASN A 272 -23.84 7.96 36.04
CA ASN A 272 -23.69 9.40 36.36
C ASN A 272 -22.79 10.11 35.31
N PHE A 273 -21.80 9.43 34.79
CA PHE A 273 -20.96 9.98 33.72
C PHE A 273 -21.75 10.07 32.41
N ILE A 274 -22.43 9.00 32.01
CA ILE A 274 -23.16 8.98 30.71
C ILE A 274 -24.27 10.03 30.69
N ASN A 275 -24.96 10.23 31.81
CA ASN A 275 -26.09 11.18 31.89
C ASN A 275 -25.63 12.67 31.93
N ARG A 276 -24.38 12.94 32.29
CA ARG A 276 -23.86 14.31 32.43
C ARG A 276 -22.86 14.69 31.31
N ALA A 277 -22.22 13.74 30.68
CA ALA A 277 -21.24 14.01 29.63
C ALA A 277 -21.93 14.35 28.30
N PRO A 278 -21.41 15.32 27.53
CA PRO A 278 -21.88 15.56 26.17
C PRO A 278 -21.79 14.29 25.32
N GLU A 279 -22.77 14.06 24.44
CA GLU A 279 -22.84 12.89 23.55
C GLU A 279 -21.55 12.68 22.75
N LYS A 280 -20.94 13.77 22.31
CA LYS A 280 -19.64 13.76 21.60
C LYS A 280 -18.54 13.08 22.43
N VAL A 281 -18.45 13.38 23.72
CA VAL A 281 -17.44 12.79 24.63
C VAL A 281 -17.68 11.31 24.85
N VAL A 282 -18.95 10.90 24.98
CA VAL A 282 -19.33 9.49 25.12
C VAL A 282 -18.97 8.71 23.84
N ASN A 283 -19.23 9.29 22.67
CA ASN A 283 -18.88 8.65 21.40
C ASN A 283 -17.37 8.57 21.19
N GLU A 284 -16.60 9.61 21.52
CA GLU A 284 -15.13 9.57 21.49
C GLU A 284 -14.55 8.49 22.42
N LEU A 285 -15.17 8.26 23.60
CA LEU A 285 -14.75 7.19 24.50
C LEU A 285 -15.07 5.79 23.95
N LYS A 286 -16.21 5.62 23.29
CA LYS A 286 -16.55 4.37 22.59
C LYS A 286 -15.58 4.08 21.46
N ASP A 287 -15.22 5.10 20.67
CA ASP A 287 -14.26 4.96 19.57
C ASP A 287 -12.87 4.57 20.10
N LYS A 288 -12.41 5.20 21.18
CA LYS A 288 -11.14 4.84 21.84
C LYS A 288 -11.17 3.41 22.39
N ARG A 289 -12.26 2.99 23.03
CA ARG A 289 -12.41 1.60 23.49
C ARG A 289 -12.33 0.63 22.31
N ASN A 290 -13.06 0.87 21.22
CA ASN A 290 -13.06 0.01 20.05
C ASN A 290 -11.66 -0.07 19.41
N ALA A 291 -10.96 1.06 19.28
CA ALA A 291 -9.58 1.09 18.81
C ALA A 291 -8.62 0.28 19.70
N SER A 292 -8.82 0.31 21.05
CA SER A 292 -8.01 -0.50 21.96
C SER A 292 -8.34 -1.99 21.85
N ILE A 293 -9.61 -2.37 21.61
CA ILE A 293 -10.00 -3.76 21.33
C ILE A 293 -9.35 -4.27 20.04
N ASP A 294 -9.37 -3.48 18.96
CA ASP A 294 -8.71 -3.83 17.70
C ASP A 294 -7.20 -3.98 17.88
N LYS A 295 -6.58 -3.09 18.67
CA LYS A 295 -5.15 -3.19 19.02
C LYS A 295 -4.86 -4.48 19.80
N LYS A 296 -5.69 -4.84 20.78
CA LYS A 296 -5.56 -6.10 21.54
C LYS A 296 -5.63 -7.31 20.62
N ASN A 297 -6.59 -7.34 19.68
CA ASN A 297 -6.74 -8.43 18.73
C ASN A 297 -5.48 -8.61 17.87
N LYS A 298 -4.93 -7.52 17.34
CA LYS A 298 -3.67 -7.55 16.56
C LYS A 298 -2.48 -8.04 17.38
N LEU A 299 -2.36 -7.63 18.66
CA LEU A 299 -1.31 -8.11 19.54
C LEU A 299 -1.45 -9.60 19.86
N ASN A 300 -2.67 -10.12 20.01
CA ASN A 300 -2.93 -11.54 20.17
C ASN A 300 -2.59 -12.34 18.92
N GLU A 301 -2.90 -11.81 17.73
CA GLU A 301 -2.49 -12.42 16.47
C GLU A 301 -0.96 -12.51 16.38
N ALA A 302 -0.24 -11.43 16.70
CA ALA A 302 1.22 -11.43 16.76
C ALA A 302 1.77 -12.43 17.76
N LEU A 303 1.18 -12.52 18.94
CA LEU A 303 1.56 -13.51 19.96
C LEU A 303 1.34 -14.94 19.46
N ASN A 304 0.21 -15.23 18.82
CA ASN A 304 -0.08 -16.54 18.25
C ASN A 304 0.90 -16.93 17.13
N ARG A 305 1.49 -15.95 16.43
CA ARG A 305 2.51 -16.20 15.39
C ARG A 305 3.87 -16.63 15.96
N VAL A 306 4.17 -16.30 17.20
CA VAL A 306 5.48 -16.58 17.85
C VAL A 306 5.41 -17.58 19.01
N ASP A 307 4.24 -17.82 19.59
CA ASP A 307 4.06 -18.75 20.73
C ASP A 307 3.77 -20.18 20.24
N PHE A 308 4.84 -20.95 19.95
CA PHE A 308 4.78 -22.33 19.44
C PHE A 308 4.61 -23.38 20.55
N LYS A 309 4.35 -22.98 21.78
CA LYS A 309 4.19 -23.91 22.92
C LYS A 309 2.74 -24.39 23.12
N LYS A 310 1.88 -24.20 22.11
CA LYS A 310 0.53 -24.77 22.14
C LYS A 310 0.37 -25.89 21.13
#